data_8563b4be55b32ad635129754e246890e
#
_entry.id   8563b4be55b32ad635129754e246890e
#
_cell.length_a   1.000
_cell.length_b   1.000
_cell.length_c   1.000
_cell.angle_alpha   90.00
_cell.angle_beta   90.00
_cell.angle_gamma   90.00
#
_symmetry.space_group_name_H-M   'P 1'
#
loop_
_entity.id
_entity.type
_entity.pdbx_description
1 polymer ?
#
loop_
_entity_poly.entity_id
_entity_poly.type
_entity_poly.pdbx_seq_one_letter_code
_entity_poly.pdbx_strand_id
1 'polypeptide(L)'
;TYISVIGRGSSTPYWNQVKAGVEQAATDLNTALGYSGNDKVKVLYSAPDENDNIDQQVNILDEELARYPDVIAISSVDASACSVQFDLAIENGIPIVAFDSGNSYQNIQSTCKTNNIEAATTGAKNFCEKIGDSGEVLLLVHDTVSDTAKEREAGIKNELAANHPNVTVTETIYLDQLEMLKKQIVAEQVGVTPEELAAAEAGEKKEETTGTGDASETIADAASNAASSS
;
A
#
# COMPACT_ATOMS: atom_id res chain seq x y z
N THR A 1 -4.18 19.96 19.24
CA THR A 1 -3.49 19.53 17.98
C THR A 1 -4.24 18.33 17.39
N TYR A 2 -4.51 18.39 16.09
CA TYR A 2 -5.14 17.32 15.34
C TYR A 2 -4.18 16.79 14.26
N ILE A 3 -3.85 15.51 14.31
CA ILE A 3 -2.98 14.83 13.35
C ILE A 3 -3.81 13.81 12.57
N SER A 4 -3.89 13.99 11.26
CA SER A 4 -4.46 13.00 10.35
C SER A 4 -3.38 11.99 9.95
N VAL A 5 -3.64 10.71 10.15
CA VAL A 5 -2.72 9.61 9.81
C VAL A 5 -3.37 8.74 8.75
N ILE A 6 -2.76 8.70 7.56
CA ILE A 6 -3.32 8.03 6.39
C ILE A 6 -2.45 6.81 6.05
N GLY A 7 -3.02 5.63 6.24
CA GLY A 7 -2.38 4.35 5.90
C GLY A 7 -2.69 3.87 4.49
N ARG A 8 -2.20 2.68 4.14
CA ARG A 8 -2.44 2.01 2.86
C ARG A 8 -3.59 1.00 2.93
N GLY A 9 -4.10 0.71 4.11
CA GLY A 9 -5.20 -0.23 4.30
C GLY A 9 -5.79 -0.18 5.71
N SER A 10 -7.01 -0.68 5.84
CA SER A 10 -7.81 -0.61 7.07
C SER A 10 -7.96 -1.96 7.79
N SER A 11 -7.70 -3.09 7.12
CA SER A 11 -8.18 -4.40 7.58
C SER A 11 -7.12 -5.49 7.73
N THR A 12 -5.86 -5.25 7.34
CA THR A 12 -4.80 -6.28 7.53
C THR A 12 -4.24 -6.26 8.95
N PRO A 13 -3.68 -7.38 9.44
CA PRO A 13 -3.01 -7.43 10.74
C PRO A 13 -1.90 -6.37 10.88
N TYR A 14 -1.15 -6.09 9.80
CA TYR A 14 -0.12 -5.06 9.78
C TYR A 14 -0.71 -3.67 10.04
N TRP A 15 -1.70 -3.25 9.27
CA TRP A 15 -2.32 -1.93 9.41
C TRP A 15 -3.08 -1.75 10.71
N ASN A 16 -3.66 -2.82 11.26
CA ASN A 16 -4.25 -2.80 12.60
C ASN A 16 -3.20 -2.53 13.69
N GLN A 17 -1.99 -3.09 13.56
CA GLN A 17 -0.88 -2.78 14.47
C GLN A 17 -0.39 -1.35 14.31
N VAL A 18 -0.29 -0.83 13.09
CA VAL A 18 0.06 0.57 12.82
C VAL A 18 -0.95 1.51 13.48
N LYS A 19 -2.25 1.28 13.28
CA LYS A 19 -3.32 2.06 13.91
C LYS A 19 -3.20 2.05 15.44
N ALA A 20 -3.06 0.87 16.04
CA ALA A 20 -2.89 0.74 17.48
C ALA A 20 -1.65 1.48 17.99
N GLY A 21 -0.54 1.43 17.26
CA GLY A 21 0.69 2.16 17.59
C GLY A 21 0.50 3.67 17.54
N VAL A 22 -0.22 4.19 16.56
CA VAL A 22 -0.56 5.62 16.44
C VAL A 22 -1.41 6.09 17.63
N GLU A 23 -2.45 5.34 17.98
CA GLU A 23 -3.34 5.64 19.12
C GLU A 23 -2.59 5.60 20.45
N GLN A 24 -1.69 4.61 20.61
CA GLN A 24 -0.84 4.50 21.80
C GLN A 24 0.15 5.67 21.87
N ALA A 25 0.81 6.03 20.77
CA ALA A 25 1.73 7.16 20.73
C ALA A 25 1.05 8.49 21.13
N ALA A 26 -0.18 8.73 20.67
CA ALA A 26 -0.95 9.90 21.08
C ALA A 26 -1.26 9.89 22.58
N THR A 27 -1.58 8.71 23.12
CA THR A 27 -1.85 8.53 24.57
C THR A 27 -0.60 8.81 25.39
N ASP A 28 0.54 8.24 25.00
CA ASP A 28 1.81 8.41 25.70
C ASP A 28 2.30 9.85 25.64
N LEU A 29 2.17 10.50 24.48
CA LEU A 29 2.54 11.90 24.30
C LEU A 29 1.68 12.82 25.18
N ASN A 30 0.36 12.64 25.19
CA ASN A 30 -0.54 13.43 26.04
C ASN A 30 -0.21 13.24 27.53
N THR A 31 0.13 12.02 27.93
CA THR A 31 0.54 11.72 29.32
C THR A 31 1.87 12.40 29.67
N ALA A 32 2.88 12.29 28.81
CA ALA A 32 4.20 12.85 29.03
C ALA A 32 4.18 14.39 29.09
N LEU A 33 3.32 15.05 28.29
CA LEU A 33 3.16 16.50 28.25
C LEU A 33 2.13 17.02 29.24
N GLY A 34 1.39 16.17 29.93
CA GLY A 34 0.31 16.55 30.85
C GLY A 34 -0.91 17.18 30.14
N TYR A 35 -1.10 16.89 28.85
CA TYR A 35 -2.20 17.45 28.05
C TYR A 35 -3.52 16.78 28.38
N SER A 36 -4.56 17.63 28.56
CA SER A 36 -5.93 17.18 28.88
C SER A 36 -6.96 18.06 28.18
N GLY A 37 -8.20 17.58 28.09
CA GLY A 37 -9.29 18.35 27.50
C GLY A 37 -8.99 18.79 26.06
N ASN A 38 -9.02 20.09 25.80
CA ASN A 38 -8.81 20.68 24.47
C ASN A 38 -7.33 20.73 24.04
N ASP A 39 -6.40 20.62 25.00
CA ASP A 39 -4.96 20.67 24.69
C ASP A 39 -4.42 19.34 24.16
N LYS A 40 -5.20 18.28 24.25
CA LYS A 40 -4.79 16.95 23.79
C LYS A 40 -4.39 16.93 22.31
N VAL A 41 -3.32 16.21 22.03
CA VAL A 41 -3.03 15.70 20.69
C VAL A 41 -4.08 14.63 20.36
N LYS A 42 -4.82 14.86 19.29
CA LYS A 42 -5.81 13.94 18.73
C LYS A 42 -5.24 13.35 17.44
N VAL A 43 -5.39 12.05 17.27
CA VAL A 43 -5.04 11.38 16.03
C VAL A 43 -6.29 10.75 15.42
N LEU A 44 -6.40 10.78 14.11
CA LEU A 44 -7.37 10.02 13.35
C LEU A 44 -6.61 9.17 12.34
N TYR A 45 -6.81 7.87 12.39
CA TYR A 45 -6.30 6.94 11.40
C TYR A 45 -7.36 6.69 10.34
N SER A 46 -7.04 7.00 9.10
CA SER A 46 -7.87 6.75 7.91
C SER A 46 -7.07 5.92 6.91
N ALA A 47 -7.71 5.06 6.18
CA ALA A 47 -7.06 4.24 5.16
C ALA A 47 -8.09 3.69 4.17
N PRO A 48 -7.68 3.30 2.94
CA PRO A 48 -8.54 2.61 2.00
C PRO A 48 -9.16 1.34 2.61
N ASP A 49 -10.41 1.06 2.26
CA ASP A 49 -11.08 -0.19 2.62
C ASP A 49 -10.47 -1.36 1.85
N GLU A 50 -10.17 -1.15 0.59
CA GLU A 50 -9.36 -2.04 -0.23
C GLU A 50 -7.89 -1.64 -0.10
N ASN A 51 -7.07 -2.57 0.41
CA ASN A 51 -5.64 -2.31 0.61
C ASN A 51 -4.98 -1.89 -0.71
N ASP A 52 -4.10 -0.90 -0.59
CA ASP A 52 -3.31 -0.36 -1.70
C ASP A 52 -4.13 0.27 -2.84
N ASN A 53 -5.40 0.65 -2.57
CA ASN A 53 -6.22 1.36 -3.54
C ASN A 53 -5.81 2.84 -3.61
N ILE A 54 -5.21 3.22 -4.74
CA ILE A 54 -4.67 4.57 -4.97
C ILE A 54 -5.78 5.63 -4.95
N ASP A 55 -6.86 5.41 -5.69
CA ASP A 55 -7.95 6.38 -5.83
C ASP A 55 -8.65 6.63 -4.50
N GLN A 56 -8.87 5.58 -3.70
CA GLN A 56 -9.42 5.72 -2.36
C GLN A 56 -8.47 6.50 -1.44
N GLN A 57 -7.16 6.29 -1.52
CA GLN A 57 -6.20 7.04 -0.71
C GLN A 57 -6.18 8.52 -1.07
N VAL A 58 -6.22 8.85 -2.36
CA VAL A 58 -6.31 10.26 -2.83
C VAL A 58 -7.58 10.92 -2.31
N ASN A 59 -8.73 10.25 -2.41
CA ASN A 59 -10.00 10.77 -1.91
C ASN A 59 -9.97 10.99 -0.38
N ILE A 60 -9.40 10.07 0.38
CA ILE A 60 -9.21 10.20 1.83
C ILE A 60 -8.33 11.42 2.14
N LEU A 61 -7.26 11.63 1.38
CA LEU A 61 -6.39 12.77 1.58
C LEU A 61 -7.10 14.11 1.31
N ASP A 62 -7.96 14.18 0.27
CA ASP A 62 -8.80 15.34 0.00
C ASP A 62 -9.79 15.61 1.15
N GLU A 63 -10.44 14.58 1.67
CA GLU A 63 -11.34 14.69 2.82
C GLU A 63 -10.63 15.17 4.08
N GLU A 64 -9.42 14.65 4.35
CA GLU A 64 -8.63 15.05 5.51
C GLU A 64 -8.10 16.48 5.38
N LEU A 65 -7.69 16.91 4.20
CA LEU A 65 -7.31 18.30 3.93
C LEU A 65 -8.46 19.27 4.21
N ALA A 66 -9.69 18.90 3.83
CA ALA A 66 -10.88 19.70 4.11
C ALA A 66 -11.20 19.86 5.61
N ARG A 67 -10.61 19.02 6.47
CA ARG A 67 -10.73 19.11 7.94
C ARG A 67 -9.68 20.01 8.58
N TYR A 68 -8.74 20.53 7.80
CA TYR A 68 -7.62 21.38 8.24
C TYR A 68 -6.83 20.79 9.42
N PRO A 69 -6.18 19.61 9.24
CA PRO A 69 -5.34 19.04 10.28
C PRO A 69 -4.11 19.92 10.54
N ASP A 70 -3.56 19.86 11.76
CA ASP A 70 -2.29 20.52 12.07
C ASP A 70 -1.09 19.80 11.44
N VAL A 71 -1.23 18.49 11.16
CA VAL A 71 -0.19 17.67 10.50
C VAL A 71 -0.90 16.55 9.72
N ILE A 72 -0.38 16.22 8.55
CA ILE A 72 -0.70 15.00 7.83
C ILE A 72 0.48 14.03 7.93
N ALA A 73 0.23 12.81 8.41
CA ALA A 73 1.18 11.69 8.34
C ALA A 73 0.65 10.67 7.33
N ILE A 74 1.45 10.27 6.33
CA ILE A 74 0.98 9.40 5.25
C ILE A 74 1.99 8.30 4.91
N SER A 75 1.49 7.09 4.69
CA SER A 75 2.17 6.02 3.97
C SER A 75 1.56 5.92 2.57
N SER A 76 2.26 6.43 1.57
CA SER A 76 1.73 6.54 0.20
C SER A 76 1.66 5.18 -0.48
N VAL A 77 0.53 4.90 -1.13
CA VAL A 77 0.38 3.73 -2.01
C VAL A 77 1.24 3.93 -3.26
N ASP A 78 1.06 5.07 -3.93
CA ASP A 78 1.85 5.50 -5.07
C ASP A 78 2.63 6.78 -4.71
N ALA A 79 3.91 6.84 -5.09
CA ALA A 79 4.80 7.95 -4.72
C ALA A 79 4.42 9.28 -5.39
N SER A 80 3.66 9.26 -6.48
CA SER A 80 3.31 10.43 -7.30
C SER A 80 1.83 10.81 -7.28
N ALA A 81 0.95 9.88 -7.00
CA ALA A 81 -0.50 10.07 -7.09
C ALA A 81 -1.06 11.18 -6.18
N CYS A 82 -0.41 11.45 -5.05
CA CYS A 82 -0.85 12.46 -4.09
C CYS A 82 -0.17 13.84 -4.26
N SER A 83 0.55 14.07 -5.34
CA SER A 83 1.36 15.30 -5.52
C SER A 83 0.52 16.58 -5.46
N VAL A 84 -0.67 16.59 -6.07
CA VAL A 84 -1.58 17.74 -6.09
C VAL A 84 -2.08 18.05 -4.67
N GLN A 85 -2.45 17.04 -3.91
CA GLN A 85 -2.90 17.17 -2.53
C GLN A 85 -1.79 17.63 -1.60
N PHE A 86 -0.55 17.20 -1.87
CA PHE A 86 0.63 17.66 -1.13
C PHE A 86 0.92 19.13 -1.40
N ASP A 87 0.85 19.59 -2.65
CA ASP A 87 0.95 21.00 -2.99
C ASP A 87 -0.10 21.82 -2.22
N LEU A 88 -1.34 21.36 -2.22
CA LEU A 88 -2.44 22.00 -1.50
C LEU A 88 -2.22 22.03 0.02
N ALA A 89 -1.69 20.97 0.62
CA ALA A 89 -1.32 20.93 2.03
C ALA A 89 -0.28 22.00 2.36
N ILE A 90 0.79 22.08 1.56
CA ILE A 90 1.87 23.06 1.75
C ILE A 90 1.36 24.48 1.58
N GLU A 91 0.53 24.76 0.56
CA GLU A 91 -0.10 26.08 0.37
C GLU A 91 -0.95 26.51 1.56
N ASN A 92 -1.59 25.56 2.25
CA ASN A 92 -2.37 25.79 3.47
C ASN A 92 -1.52 25.78 4.76
N GLY A 93 -0.20 25.62 4.66
CA GLY A 93 0.70 25.58 5.82
C GLY A 93 0.59 24.29 6.65
N ILE A 94 0.06 23.20 6.06
CA ILE A 94 -0.08 21.90 6.72
C ILE A 94 1.19 21.07 6.44
N PRO A 95 2.04 20.79 7.44
CA PRO A 95 3.22 19.97 7.26
C PRO A 95 2.86 18.51 7.02
N ILE A 96 3.67 17.84 6.18
CA ILE A 96 3.51 16.44 5.82
C ILE A 96 4.68 15.63 6.37
N VAL A 97 4.37 14.53 7.03
CA VAL A 97 5.32 13.50 7.48
C VAL A 97 5.02 12.21 6.74
N ALA A 98 6.03 11.55 6.21
CA ALA A 98 5.87 10.25 5.58
C ALA A 98 6.29 9.12 6.53
N PHE A 99 5.65 7.96 6.42
CA PHE A 99 6.04 6.77 7.17
C PHE A 99 5.90 5.50 6.33
N ASP A 100 6.43 4.37 6.80
CA ASP A 100 6.37 3.04 6.18
C ASP A 100 6.90 3.03 4.73
N SER A 101 6.04 3.16 3.70
CA SER A 101 6.50 3.25 2.31
C SER A 101 7.21 4.57 1.99
N GLY A 102 6.97 5.60 2.79
CA GLY A 102 7.54 6.91 2.52
C GLY A 102 6.90 7.61 1.33
N ASN A 103 7.53 8.68 0.88
CA ASN A 103 7.23 9.40 -0.35
C ASN A 103 8.44 10.29 -0.71
N SER A 104 8.72 10.44 -1.99
CA SER A 104 9.83 11.24 -2.51
C SER A 104 9.48 12.71 -2.78
N TYR A 105 8.29 13.17 -2.41
CA TYR A 105 7.88 14.57 -2.56
C TYR A 105 8.79 15.52 -1.76
N GLN A 106 9.25 16.60 -2.40
CA GLN A 106 10.34 17.44 -1.90
C GLN A 106 10.06 18.14 -0.55
N ASN A 107 8.80 18.43 -0.25
CA ASN A 107 8.40 19.17 0.95
C ASN A 107 7.94 18.27 2.10
N ILE A 108 8.25 16.97 2.07
CA ILE A 108 8.06 16.08 3.22
C ILE A 108 9.01 16.54 4.34
N GLN A 109 8.47 16.85 5.52
CA GLN A 109 9.24 17.36 6.65
C GLN A 109 10.13 16.30 7.30
N SER A 110 9.65 15.06 7.33
CA SER A 110 10.36 13.92 7.90
C SER A 110 9.80 12.62 7.34
N THR A 111 10.66 11.61 7.24
CA THR A 111 10.26 10.26 6.85
C THR A 111 10.73 9.24 7.88
N CYS A 112 9.79 8.44 8.39
CA CYS A 112 10.06 7.34 9.30
C CYS A 112 9.77 6.01 8.60
N LYS A 113 10.81 5.35 8.09
CA LYS A 113 10.67 4.07 7.38
C LYS A 113 11.84 3.13 7.61
N THR A 114 11.66 1.87 7.28
CA THR A 114 12.76 0.91 7.18
C THR A 114 13.77 1.37 6.12
N ASN A 115 15.07 1.20 6.39
CA ASN A 115 16.08 1.26 5.33
C ASN A 115 15.92 0.01 4.43
N ASN A 116 15.04 0.13 3.43
CA ASN A 116 14.61 -1.01 2.60
C ASN A 116 15.74 -1.57 1.75
N ILE A 117 16.67 -0.74 1.30
CA ILE A 117 17.85 -1.19 0.55
C ILE A 117 18.72 -2.07 1.44
N GLU A 118 19.07 -1.61 2.65
CA GLU A 118 19.91 -2.36 3.58
C GLU A 118 19.23 -3.65 4.06
N ALA A 119 17.93 -3.60 4.37
CA ALA A 119 17.17 -4.76 4.78
C ALA A 119 17.13 -5.82 3.67
N ALA A 120 16.89 -5.41 2.42
CA ALA A 120 16.86 -6.29 1.27
C ALA A 120 18.25 -6.85 0.92
N THR A 121 19.29 -6.04 1.01
CA THR A 121 20.69 -6.48 0.90
C THR A 121 21.02 -7.57 1.92
N THR A 122 20.66 -7.34 3.19
CA THR A 122 20.84 -8.33 4.27
C THR A 122 20.07 -9.61 4.00
N GLY A 123 18.82 -9.49 3.54
CA GLY A 123 17.98 -10.62 3.15
C GLY A 123 18.62 -11.45 2.01
N ALA A 124 19.11 -10.76 0.97
CA ALA A 124 19.78 -11.42 -0.17
C ALA A 124 21.04 -12.18 0.25
N LYS A 125 21.90 -11.59 1.09
CA LYS A 125 23.08 -12.27 1.65
C LYS A 125 22.71 -13.57 2.36
N ASN A 126 21.80 -13.47 3.33
CA ASN A 126 21.36 -14.63 4.11
C ASN A 126 20.70 -15.71 3.25
N PHE A 127 19.99 -15.31 2.21
CA PHE A 127 19.38 -16.22 1.26
C PHE A 127 20.44 -16.95 0.43
N CYS A 128 21.41 -16.22 -0.15
CA CYS A 128 22.49 -16.78 -0.94
C CYS A 128 23.35 -17.77 -0.14
N GLU A 129 23.69 -17.44 1.10
CA GLU A 129 24.38 -18.36 2.01
C GLU A 129 23.59 -19.67 2.19
N LYS A 130 22.28 -19.60 2.36
CA LYS A 130 21.43 -20.78 2.57
C LYS A 130 21.31 -21.68 1.35
N ILE A 131 21.33 -21.12 0.14
CA ILE A 131 21.28 -21.91 -1.11
C ILE A 131 22.67 -22.36 -1.59
N GLY A 132 23.74 -22.04 -0.86
CA GLY A 132 25.11 -22.40 -1.22
C GLY A 132 25.73 -21.51 -2.30
N ASP A 133 25.28 -20.27 -2.37
CA ASP A 133 25.80 -19.19 -3.23
C ASP A 133 25.80 -19.52 -4.73
N SER A 134 24.85 -20.34 -5.18
CA SER A 134 24.70 -20.73 -6.59
C SER A 134 23.27 -21.17 -6.87
N GLY A 135 22.73 -20.79 -8.02
CA GLY A 135 21.43 -21.23 -8.51
C GLY A 135 20.65 -20.18 -9.28
N GLU A 136 19.47 -20.57 -9.71
CA GLU A 136 18.50 -19.70 -10.35
C GLU A 136 17.40 -19.31 -9.37
N VAL A 137 17.01 -18.03 -9.35
CA VAL A 137 16.03 -17.51 -8.43
C VAL A 137 14.98 -16.69 -9.17
N LEU A 138 13.74 -16.78 -8.70
CA LEU A 138 12.63 -15.92 -9.11
C LEU A 138 12.46 -14.82 -8.06
N LEU A 139 12.40 -13.57 -8.51
CA LEU A 139 12.16 -12.43 -7.63
C LEU A 139 10.69 -12.02 -7.68
N LEU A 140 10.00 -12.12 -6.54
CA LEU A 140 8.63 -11.63 -6.38
C LEU A 140 8.66 -10.26 -5.71
N VAL A 141 8.11 -9.26 -6.38
CA VAL A 141 7.99 -7.87 -5.90
C VAL A 141 6.53 -7.55 -5.69
N HIS A 142 6.18 -6.90 -4.59
CA HIS A 142 4.77 -6.70 -4.21
C HIS A 142 4.02 -5.70 -5.10
N ASP A 143 4.67 -4.66 -5.62
CA ASP A 143 4.09 -3.72 -6.58
C ASP A 143 5.17 -3.01 -7.42
N THR A 144 4.76 -2.26 -8.44
CA THR A 144 5.63 -1.48 -9.33
C THR A 144 5.74 0.00 -8.96
N VAL A 145 4.92 0.49 -8.04
CA VAL A 145 4.71 1.93 -7.83
C VAL A 145 5.27 2.47 -6.52
N SER A 146 5.30 1.67 -5.45
CA SER A 146 5.77 2.12 -4.14
C SER A 146 7.30 2.23 -4.07
N ASP A 147 7.79 3.22 -3.32
CA ASP A 147 9.22 3.36 -3.05
C ASP A 147 9.79 2.15 -2.32
N THR A 148 9.01 1.54 -1.41
CA THR A 148 9.39 0.32 -0.69
C THR A 148 9.70 -0.83 -1.63
N ALA A 149 8.86 -1.08 -2.64
CA ALA A 149 9.07 -2.13 -3.63
C ALA A 149 10.36 -1.89 -4.43
N LYS A 150 10.51 -0.69 -4.96
CA LYS A 150 11.68 -0.28 -5.77
C LYS A 150 12.99 -0.39 -4.98
N GLU A 151 12.99 0.08 -3.73
CA GLU A 151 14.18 0.03 -2.86
C GLU A 151 14.57 -1.41 -2.51
N ARG A 152 13.60 -2.27 -2.19
CA ARG A 152 13.86 -3.70 -1.88
C ARG A 152 14.35 -4.46 -3.09
N GLU A 153 13.74 -4.27 -4.25
CA GLU A 153 14.20 -4.85 -5.51
C GLU A 153 15.64 -4.43 -5.81
N ALA A 154 15.93 -3.14 -5.71
CA ALA A 154 17.28 -2.60 -5.94
C ALA A 154 18.29 -3.20 -4.95
N GLY A 155 17.95 -3.29 -3.67
CA GLY A 155 18.83 -3.89 -2.65
C GLY A 155 19.19 -5.34 -2.95
N ILE A 156 18.20 -6.15 -3.35
CA ILE A 156 18.44 -7.55 -3.74
C ILE A 156 19.31 -7.62 -5.00
N LYS A 157 18.90 -6.96 -6.08
CA LYS A 157 19.60 -7.04 -7.37
C LYS A 157 21.04 -6.53 -7.29
N ASN A 158 21.28 -5.44 -6.57
CA ASN A 158 22.62 -4.89 -6.39
C ASN A 158 23.51 -5.83 -5.59
N GLU A 159 23.00 -6.45 -4.53
CA GLU A 159 23.77 -7.42 -3.74
C GLU A 159 24.13 -8.64 -4.57
N LEU A 160 23.17 -9.21 -5.30
CA LEU A 160 23.44 -10.38 -6.16
C LEU A 160 24.48 -10.06 -7.22
N ALA A 161 24.36 -8.93 -7.89
CA ALA A 161 25.30 -8.52 -8.94
C ALA A 161 26.72 -8.26 -8.41
N ALA A 162 26.84 -7.73 -7.19
CA ALA A 162 28.14 -7.35 -6.63
C ALA A 162 28.87 -8.54 -5.99
N ASN A 163 28.13 -9.43 -5.28
CA ASN A 163 28.75 -10.38 -4.36
C ASN A 163 28.38 -11.85 -4.64
N HIS A 164 27.37 -12.12 -5.48
CA HIS A 164 26.86 -13.48 -5.72
C HIS A 164 26.75 -13.82 -7.20
N PRO A 165 27.88 -13.86 -7.96
CA PRO A 165 27.89 -13.97 -9.42
C PRO A 165 27.34 -15.30 -9.96
N ASN A 166 27.22 -16.33 -9.12
CA ASN A 166 26.65 -17.61 -9.49
C ASN A 166 25.15 -17.75 -9.16
N VAL A 167 24.53 -16.69 -8.62
CA VAL A 167 23.09 -16.63 -8.39
C VAL A 167 22.45 -15.74 -9.45
N THR A 168 21.57 -16.31 -10.27
CA THR A 168 20.95 -15.62 -11.40
C THR A 168 19.47 -15.38 -11.11
N VAL A 169 19.02 -14.13 -11.22
CA VAL A 169 17.59 -13.81 -11.24
C VAL A 169 17.07 -14.11 -12.65
N THR A 170 16.29 -15.18 -12.80
CA THR A 170 15.72 -15.60 -14.09
C THR A 170 14.55 -14.73 -14.50
N GLU A 171 13.75 -14.28 -13.53
CA GLU A 171 12.58 -13.46 -13.77
C GLU A 171 12.27 -12.59 -12.55
N THR A 172 11.69 -11.41 -12.79
CA THR A 172 11.08 -10.56 -11.75
C THR A 172 9.60 -10.47 -12.03
N ILE A 173 8.77 -10.91 -11.08
CA ILE A 173 7.31 -10.85 -11.16
C ILE A 173 6.80 -9.82 -10.16
N TYR A 174 5.97 -8.91 -10.63
CA TYR A 174 5.28 -7.92 -9.82
C TYR A 174 3.85 -8.37 -9.55
N LEU A 175 3.47 -8.43 -8.26
CA LEU A 175 2.18 -9.02 -7.86
C LEU A 175 0.99 -8.18 -8.33
N ASP A 176 1.12 -6.84 -8.40
CA ASP A 176 0.11 -5.95 -8.96
C ASP A 176 -0.17 -6.25 -10.45
N GLN A 177 0.88 -6.53 -11.23
CA GLN A 177 0.76 -6.94 -12.63
C GLN A 177 0.16 -8.34 -12.79
N LEU A 178 0.49 -9.26 -11.87
CA LEU A 178 -0.06 -10.61 -11.88
C LEU A 178 -1.58 -10.59 -11.65
N GLU A 179 -2.07 -9.76 -10.75
CA GLU A 179 -3.51 -9.60 -10.51
C GLU A 179 -4.22 -8.99 -11.73
N MET A 180 -3.62 -8.01 -12.39
CA MET A 180 -4.16 -7.48 -13.65
C MET A 180 -4.22 -8.56 -14.74
N LEU A 181 -3.17 -9.35 -14.88
CA LEU A 181 -3.13 -10.43 -15.87
C LEU A 181 -4.20 -11.50 -15.59
N LYS A 182 -4.38 -11.89 -14.34
CA LYS A 182 -5.47 -12.80 -13.95
C LYS A 182 -6.84 -12.24 -14.34
N LYS A 183 -7.11 -10.98 -14.04
CA LYS A 183 -8.37 -10.32 -14.42
C LYS A 183 -8.58 -10.31 -15.93
N GLN A 184 -7.53 -10.04 -16.70
CA GLN A 184 -7.60 -10.10 -18.17
C GLN A 184 -7.94 -11.51 -18.69
N ILE A 185 -7.24 -12.53 -18.18
CA ILE A 185 -7.47 -13.92 -18.57
C ILE A 185 -8.90 -14.35 -18.25
N VAL A 186 -9.39 -14.04 -17.05
CA VAL A 186 -10.75 -14.36 -16.64
C VAL A 186 -11.79 -13.64 -17.53
N ALA A 187 -11.57 -12.34 -17.80
CA ALA A 187 -12.45 -11.55 -18.66
C ALA A 187 -12.51 -12.13 -20.09
N GLU A 188 -11.38 -12.54 -20.66
CA GLU A 188 -11.32 -13.21 -21.96
C GLU A 188 -12.09 -14.53 -21.97
N GLN A 189 -11.96 -15.34 -20.90
CA GLN A 189 -12.64 -16.63 -20.79
C GLN A 189 -14.16 -16.49 -20.71
N VAL A 190 -14.66 -15.43 -20.07
CA VAL A 190 -16.11 -15.17 -19.95
C VAL A 190 -16.64 -14.25 -21.05
N GLY A 191 -15.79 -13.74 -21.94
CA GLY A 191 -16.17 -12.93 -23.09
C GLY A 191 -16.60 -11.50 -22.77
N VAL A 192 -16.04 -10.93 -21.70
CA VAL A 192 -16.27 -9.53 -21.27
C VAL A 192 -14.96 -8.75 -21.27
N THR A 193 -15.02 -7.43 -21.11
CA THR A 193 -13.82 -6.62 -20.87
C THR A 193 -13.38 -6.68 -19.39
N PRO A 194 -12.10 -6.40 -19.08
CA PRO A 194 -11.65 -6.30 -17.68
C PRO A 194 -12.42 -5.26 -16.85
N GLU A 195 -12.86 -4.17 -17.48
CA GLU A 195 -13.66 -3.12 -16.84
C GLU A 195 -15.07 -3.61 -16.51
N GLU A 196 -15.71 -4.37 -17.42
CA GLU A 196 -17.02 -4.98 -17.18
C GLU A 196 -16.96 -6.04 -16.07
N LEU A 197 -15.90 -6.85 -16.05
CA LEU A 197 -15.65 -7.80 -14.97
C LEU A 197 -15.48 -7.11 -13.62
N ALA A 198 -14.66 -6.06 -13.56
CA ALA A 198 -14.43 -5.28 -12.35
C ALA A 198 -15.71 -4.58 -11.85
N ALA A 199 -16.56 -4.11 -12.78
CA ALA A 199 -17.84 -3.49 -12.44
C ALA A 199 -18.84 -4.52 -11.87
N ALA A 200 -18.86 -5.74 -12.40
CA ALA A 200 -19.69 -6.84 -11.90
C ALA A 200 -19.26 -7.25 -10.48
N GLU A 201 -17.94 -7.45 -10.24
CA GLU A 201 -17.39 -7.76 -8.91
C GLU A 201 -17.69 -6.66 -7.88
N ALA A 202 -17.64 -5.37 -8.29
CA ALA A 202 -17.98 -4.24 -7.43
C ALA A 202 -19.49 -4.15 -7.15
N GLY A 203 -20.33 -4.57 -8.10
CA GLY A 203 -21.79 -4.65 -7.98
C GLY A 203 -22.21 -5.69 -6.95
N GLU A 204 -21.60 -6.89 -6.98
CA GLU A 204 -21.89 -7.98 -6.03
C GLU A 204 -21.52 -7.59 -4.59
N LYS A 205 -20.37 -6.94 -4.37
CA LYS A 205 -20.01 -6.42 -3.04
C LYS A 205 -21.02 -5.42 -2.49
N LYS A 206 -21.78 -4.73 -3.36
CA LYS A 206 -22.90 -3.84 -2.95
C LYS A 206 -24.21 -4.59 -2.71
N GLU A 207 -24.47 -5.69 -3.43
CA GLU A 207 -25.71 -6.49 -3.30
C GLU A 207 -25.67 -7.43 -2.11
N GLU A 208 -24.51 -7.98 -1.72
CA GLU A 208 -24.35 -8.70 -0.44
C GLU A 208 -24.73 -7.84 0.78
N THR A 209 -24.62 -6.51 0.63
CA THR A 209 -25.06 -5.56 1.69
C THR A 209 -26.53 -5.14 1.57
N THR A 210 -27.25 -5.40 0.47
CA THR A 210 -28.61 -4.86 0.24
C THR A 210 -29.67 -5.90 -0.23
N GLY A 211 -29.33 -7.13 -0.49
CA GLY A 211 -30.26 -8.27 -0.67
C GLY A 211 -31.38 -8.10 -1.69
N THR A 212 -31.07 -7.90 -2.99
CA THR A 212 -32.03 -8.13 -4.09
C THR A 212 -31.28 -8.55 -5.34
N GLY A 213 -31.53 -9.82 -5.79
CA GLY A 213 -30.87 -10.40 -6.95
C GLY A 213 -31.52 -10.02 -8.27
N ASP A 214 -30.74 -9.95 -9.31
CA ASP A 214 -30.97 -10.54 -10.66
C ASP A 214 -29.80 -10.16 -11.62
N ALA A 215 -29.47 -11.05 -12.57
CA ALA A 215 -28.60 -10.87 -13.74
C ALA A 215 -27.07 -10.72 -13.54
N SER A 216 -26.54 -10.24 -12.41
CA SER A 216 -25.08 -10.19 -12.15
C SER A 216 -24.53 -11.55 -11.69
N GLU A 217 -25.36 -12.41 -11.10
CA GLU A 217 -25.01 -13.76 -10.63
C GLU A 217 -24.35 -14.65 -11.69
N THR A 218 -24.72 -14.48 -12.97
CA THR A 218 -24.23 -15.34 -14.05
C THR A 218 -22.78 -15.09 -14.45
N ILE A 219 -22.28 -13.88 -14.31
CA ILE A 219 -20.90 -13.50 -14.70
C ILE A 219 -19.91 -13.85 -13.57
N ALA A 220 -20.30 -13.61 -12.33
CA ALA A 220 -19.47 -13.90 -11.17
C ALA A 220 -19.37 -15.38 -10.85
N ASP A 221 -20.45 -16.16 -11.00
CA ASP A 221 -20.40 -17.62 -10.91
C ASP A 221 -19.49 -18.24 -11.99
N ALA A 222 -19.48 -17.70 -13.20
CA ALA A 222 -18.58 -18.14 -14.26
C ALA A 222 -17.12 -17.80 -13.94
N ALA A 223 -16.85 -16.60 -13.39
CA ALA A 223 -15.52 -16.16 -12.99
C ALA A 223 -14.97 -16.96 -11.80
N SER A 224 -15.80 -17.26 -10.80
CA SER A 224 -15.45 -18.09 -9.63
C SER A 224 -15.10 -19.53 -10.02
N ASN A 225 -15.85 -20.10 -10.97
CA ASN A 225 -15.59 -21.46 -11.48
C ASN A 225 -14.32 -21.53 -12.34
N ALA A 226 -14.01 -20.49 -13.12
CA ALA A 226 -12.77 -20.41 -13.91
C ALA A 226 -11.51 -20.27 -13.03
N ALA A 227 -11.59 -19.51 -11.94
CA ALA A 227 -10.50 -19.33 -10.99
C ALA A 227 -10.20 -20.55 -10.10
N SER A 228 -11.19 -21.44 -9.90
CA SER A 228 -11.03 -22.67 -9.08
C SER A 228 -10.53 -23.88 -9.87
N SER A 229 -10.45 -23.81 -11.19
CA SER A 229 -10.05 -24.90 -12.09
C SER A 229 -8.65 -24.75 -12.71
N SER A 230 -7.91 -23.76 -12.32
CA SER A 230 -6.50 -23.52 -12.66
C SER A 230 -5.60 -23.58 -11.43
#